data_6141b8e3567f253e6d9d88802564fb06
#
_entry.id   6141b8e3567f253e6d9d88802564fb06
#
_cell.length_a   1.000
_cell.length_b   1.000
_cell.length_c   1.000
_cell.angle_alpha   90.00
_cell.angle_beta   90.00
_cell.angle_gamma   90.00
#
_symmetry.space_group_name_H-M   'P 1'
#
loop_
_entity.id
_entity.type
_entity.pdbx_description
1 polymer ?
#
loop_
_entity_poly.entity_id
_entity_poly.type
_entity_poly.pdbx_seq_one_letter_code
_entity_poly.pdbx_strand_id
1 'polypeptide(L)'
;MTVHAPPTPPLSTASFSPASSAAPLTPPSYSSTLPGPSPYIISFPTNAPTTYATPVRMHVLLQASGSPALTFDLTQHPSTITSHHKGISLRALSEPATKPPLSVITIVVAHLPWSIIVHPSNGTYVTIADVLEGLYRKLRTNISAQEFHALPTEKDMRRVTAAYEQRYRRLRGSRECEDEKRRGVRRVDFLMGHTRFMGLSSTSSGRDVWFLNTT
;
A
#
# COMPACT_ATOMS: atom_id res chain seq x y z
N MET A 1 -22.85 46.24 33.30
CA MET A 1 -22.42 44.84 33.22
C MET A 1 -20.99 44.84 32.75
N THR A 2 -20.07 44.63 33.67
CA THR A 2 -18.62 44.69 33.45
C THR A 2 -18.13 43.29 33.11
N VAL A 3 -17.62 43.09 31.90
CA VAL A 3 -17.07 41.82 31.46
C VAL A 3 -15.63 41.70 31.96
N HIS A 4 -15.39 40.71 32.85
CA HIS A 4 -14.08 40.40 33.41
C HIS A 4 -13.34 39.49 32.44
N ALA A 5 -12.16 39.91 31.97
CA ALA A 5 -11.26 39.07 31.17
C ALA A 5 -10.47 38.14 32.09
N PRO A 6 -10.18 36.87 31.63
CA PRO A 6 -9.40 35.93 32.40
C PRO A 6 -7.90 36.28 32.40
N PRO A 7 -7.16 35.95 33.48
CA PRO A 7 -5.73 36.26 33.57
C PRO A 7 -4.88 35.32 32.70
N THR A 8 -3.93 35.90 31.98
CA THR A 8 -2.88 35.21 31.23
C THR A 8 -1.85 34.55 32.17
N PRO A 9 -1.40 33.30 31.86
CA PRO A 9 -0.33 32.67 32.64
C PRO A 9 1.05 33.25 32.31
N PRO A 10 1.99 33.29 33.29
CA PRO A 10 3.32 33.83 33.10
C PRO A 10 4.20 32.89 32.22
N LEU A 11 4.90 33.50 31.27
CA LEU A 11 5.94 32.84 30.46
C LEU A 11 7.18 32.56 31.33
N SER A 12 7.49 31.29 31.53
CA SER A 12 8.77 30.87 32.12
C SER A 12 9.89 31.00 31.11
N THR A 13 10.78 31.96 31.34
CA THR A 13 12.05 32.11 30.62
C THR A 13 13.03 31.04 31.08
N ALA A 14 13.24 30.00 30.28
CA ALA A 14 14.32 29.04 30.49
C ALA A 14 15.65 29.68 30.07
N SER A 15 16.52 29.93 31.05
CA SER A 15 17.88 30.40 30.87
C SER A 15 18.76 29.24 30.42
N PHE A 16 19.30 29.31 29.18
CA PHE A 16 20.27 28.34 28.69
C PHE A 16 21.66 28.84 29.00
N SER A 17 22.38 28.15 29.88
CA SER A 17 23.82 28.33 30.07
C SER A 17 24.60 27.68 28.91
N PRO A 18 25.61 28.34 28.32
CA PRO A 18 26.46 27.71 27.31
C PRO A 18 27.45 26.76 27.97
N ALA A 19 27.29 25.45 27.69
CA ALA A 19 28.28 24.44 28.06
C ALA A 19 29.52 24.58 27.17
N SER A 20 30.67 24.70 27.81
CA SER A 20 31.99 24.75 27.20
C SER A 20 32.24 23.56 26.28
N SER A 21 32.56 23.87 25.03
CA SER A 21 33.02 22.93 24.02
C SER A 21 34.40 22.42 24.35
N ALA A 22 34.51 21.17 24.83
CA ALA A 22 35.77 20.44 24.85
C ALA A 22 36.07 19.95 23.43
N ALA A 23 37.25 20.30 22.90
CA ALA A 23 37.70 19.84 21.60
C ALA A 23 37.82 18.32 21.55
N PRO A 24 37.44 17.68 20.43
CA PRO A 24 37.62 16.25 20.26
C PRO A 24 39.11 15.90 20.14
N LEU A 25 39.55 14.95 20.99
CA LEU A 25 40.87 14.36 20.91
C LEU A 25 40.98 13.59 19.61
N THR A 26 41.91 13.99 18.73
CA THR A 26 42.28 13.24 17.53
C THR A 26 42.81 11.86 17.90
N PRO A 27 42.29 10.77 17.34
CA PRO A 27 42.87 9.46 17.56
C PRO A 27 44.24 9.34 16.92
N PRO A 28 45.17 8.56 17.51
CA PRO A 28 46.51 8.39 16.95
C PRO A 28 46.43 7.71 15.57
N SER A 29 47.16 8.27 14.61
CA SER A 29 47.32 7.69 13.28
C SER A 29 48.11 6.40 13.37
N TYR A 30 47.44 5.26 13.27
CA TYR A 30 48.10 3.98 13.05
C TYR A 30 48.55 3.91 11.59
N SER A 31 49.88 3.95 11.35
CA SER A 31 50.44 3.63 10.05
C SER A 31 50.21 2.14 9.77
N SER A 32 49.14 1.81 9.09
CA SER A 32 48.91 0.48 8.57
C SER A 32 49.84 0.25 7.40
N THR A 33 50.98 -0.40 7.66
CA THR A 33 51.74 -1.08 6.62
C THR A 33 50.83 -2.17 6.04
N LEU A 34 50.32 -1.92 4.85
CA LEU A 34 49.57 -2.92 4.09
C LEU A 34 50.48 -4.12 3.84
N PRO A 35 50.10 -5.35 4.17
CA PRO A 35 50.80 -6.55 3.74
C PRO A 35 50.84 -6.56 2.21
N GLY A 36 52.03 -6.79 1.64
CA GLY A 36 52.22 -6.91 0.19
C GLY A 36 51.28 -7.95 -0.42
N PRO A 37 50.99 -7.85 -1.74
CA PRO A 37 50.08 -8.74 -2.40
C PRO A 37 50.54 -10.21 -2.26
N SER A 38 49.68 -11.02 -1.66
CA SER A 38 49.88 -12.44 -1.55
C SER A 38 49.94 -13.06 -2.94
N PRO A 39 50.95 -13.91 -3.26
CA PRO A 39 51.06 -14.53 -4.58
C PRO A 39 50.03 -15.63 -4.82
N TYR A 40 49.17 -15.90 -3.86
CA TYR A 40 48.07 -16.87 -4.04
C TYR A 40 46.82 -16.13 -4.54
N ILE A 41 46.73 -15.99 -5.87
CA ILE A 41 45.48 -15.73 -6.56
C ILE A 41 44.65 -17.00 -6.42
N ILE A 42 43.89 -17.12 -5.36
CA ILE A 42 42.80 -18.11 -5.30
C ILE A 42 41.74 -17.58 -6.27
N SER A 43 41.80 -18.08 -7.50
CA SER A 43 40.67 -17.91 -8.45
C SER A 43 39.50 -18.66 -7.84
N PHE A 44 38.65 -17.93 -7.11
CA PHE A 44 37.33 -18.47 -6.78
C PHE A 44 36.62 -18.74 -8.11
N PRO A 45 36.13 -19.98 -8.35
CA PRO A 45 35.33 -20.21 -9.52
C PRO A 45 34.14 -19.27 -9.46
N THR A 46 34.09 -18.27 -10.37
CA THR A 46 32.99 -17.35 -10.56
C THR A 46 31.81 -18.09 -11.26
N ASN A 47 31.57 -19.31 -10.82
CA ASN A 47 30.31 -20.00 -11.05
C ASN A 47 29.36 -19.62 -9.88
N ALA A 48 29.06 -18.35 -9.74
CA ALA A 48 27.81 -17.97 -9.10
C ALA A 48 26.73 -18.72 -9.91
N PRO A 49 26.00 -19.68 -9.32
CA PRO A 49 24.90 -20.28 -10.04
C PRO A 49 24.01 -19.12 -10.47
N THR A 50 23.84 -18.93 -11.78
CA THR A 50 22.78 -18.08 -12.29
C THR A 50 21.51 -18.73 -11.80
N THR A 51 21.09 -18.32 -10.61
CA THR A 51 19.85 -18.78 -10.00
C THR A 51 18.81 -18.25 -10.94
N TYR A 52 18.37 -19.07 -11.89
CA TYR A 52 17.21 -18.80 -12.71
C TYR A 52 16.08 -18.62 -11.70
N ALA A 53 15.89 -17.37 -11.36
CA ALA A 53 14.97 -17.01 -10.31
C ALA A 53 13.59 -17.46 -10.80
N THR A 54 13.05 -18.48 -10.15
CA THR A 54 11.75 -19.09 -10.45
C THR A 54 10.72 -17.98 -10.67
N PRO A 55 10.00 -17.97 -11.79
CA PRO A 55 8.99 -16.93 -12.04
C PRO A 55 7.93 -16.97 -10.94
N VAL A 56 7.68 -15.83 -10.33
CA VAL A 56 6.63 -15.72 -9.32
C VAL A 56 5.28 -15.76 -10.03
N ARG A 57 4.38 -16.61 -9.54
CA ARG A 57 3.03 -16.77 -10.06
C ARG A 57 2.01 -16.34 -9.00
N MET A 58 0.98 -15.63 -9.43
CA MET A 58 -0.16 -15.28 -8.57
C MET A 58 -1.00 -16.54 -8.31
N HIS A 59 -1.58 -16.61 -7.10
CA HIS A 59 -2.53 -17.66 -6.75
C HIS A 59 -3.78 -17.60 -7.64
N VAL A 60 -4.33 -18.75 -8.01
CA VAL A 60 -5.45 -18.86 -8.97
C VAL A 60 -6.67 -18.00 -8.57
N LEU A 61 -6.97 -17.86 -7.29
CA LEU A 61 -8.06 -17.03 -6.79
C LEU A 61 -7.82 -15.52 -7.03
N LEU A 62 -6.57 -15.08 -7.09
CA LEU A 62 -6.21 -13.68 -7.28
C LEU A 62 -5.77 -13.37 -8.71
N GLN A 63 -5.47 -14.38 -9.51
CA GLN A 63 -4.95 -14.22 -10.87
C GLN A 63 -6.00 -13.59 -11.79
N ALA A 64 -5.54 -12.63 -12.61
CA ALA A 64 -6.39 -12.04 -13.64
C ALA A 64 -6.78 -13.06 -14.69
N SER A 65 -8.08 -13.12 -15.01
CA SER A 65 -8.62 -13.96 -16.07
C SER A 65 -9.90 -13.32 -16.63
N GLY A 66 -10.32 -13.77 -17.84
CA GLY A 66 -11.59 -13.33 -18.43
C GLY A 66 -12.82 -13.72 -17.58
N SER A 67 -12.69 -14.78 -16.75
CA SER A 67 -13.67 -15.18 -15.76
C SER A 67 -12.98 -15.26 -14.41
N PRO A 68 -13.02 -14.19 -13.58
CA PRO A 68 -12.33 -14.15 -12.30
C PRO A 68 -12.91 -15.22 -11.35
N ALA A 69 -12.01 -15.89 -10.63
CA ALA A 69 -12.39 -16.90 -9.65
C ALA A 69 -13.16 -16.31 -8.45
N LEU A 70 -12.96 -15.01 -8.18
CA LEU A 70 -13.63 -14.28 -7.12
C LEU A 70 -14.65 -13.29 -7.67
N THR A 71 -15.82 -13.25 -7.06
CA THR A 71 -16.78 -12.16 -7.22
C THR A 71 -16.59 -11.20 -6.05
N PHE A 72 -16.01 -10.05 -6.31
CA PHE A 72 -15.69 -9.03 -5.30
C PHE A 72 -15.87 -7.62 -5.84
N ASP A 73 -16.66 -6.82 -5.14
CA ASP A 73 -16.77 -5.38 -5.35
C ASP A 73 -15.83 -4.67 -4.35
N LEU A 74 -14.85 -3.94 -4.87
CA LEU A 74 -13.83 -3.23 -4.09
C LEU A 74 -14.42 -2.13 -3.17
N THR A 75 -15.70 -1.77 -3.36
CA THR A 75 -16.42 -0.88 -2.44
C THR A 75 -16.97 -1.60 -1.21
N GLN A 76 -17.06 -2.93 -1.25
CA GLN A 76 -17.60 -3.77 -0.20
C GLN A 76 -16.51 -4.36 0.70
N HIS A 77 -16.92 -4.77 1.91
CA HIS A 77 -15.98 -5.44 2.82
C HIS A 77 -15.60 -6.84 2.28
N PRO A 78 -14.34 -7.31 2.47
CA PRO A 78 -13.91 -8.63 2.00
C PRO A 78 -14.75 -9.83 2.48
N SER A 79 -15.49 -9.68 3.57
CA SER A 79 -16.43 -10.73 4.04
C SER A 79 -17.56 -11.05 3.05
N THR A 80 -17.82 -10.16 2.08
CA THR A 80 -18.86 -10.36 1.05
C THR A 80 -18.35 -11.13 -0.17
N ILE A 81 -17.05 -11.45 -0.20
CA ILE A 81 -16.43 -12.12 -1.34
C ILE A 81 -16.98 -13.53 -1.49
N THR A 82 -17.29 -13.90 -2.72
CA THR A 82 -17.72 -15.25 -3.08
C THR A 82 -16.87 -15.82 -4.19
N SER A 83 -16.76 -17.15 -4.23
CA SER A 83 -16.18 -17.92 -5.33
C SER A 83 -17.23 -18.91 -5.83
N HIS A 84 -17.58 -18.85 -7.13
CA HIS A 84 -18.64 -19.70 -7.72
C HIS A 84 -19.93 -19.70 -6.89
N HIS A 85 -20.38 -18.50 -6.43
CA HIS A 85 -21.57 -18.27 -5.59
C HIS A 85 -21.51 -18.91 -4.19
N LYS A 86 -20.35 -19.35 -3.74
CA LYS A 86 -20.11 -19.88 -2.40
C LYS A 86 -19.13 -18.99 -1.64
N GLY A 87 -19.26 -18.95 -0.33
CA GLY A 87 -18.27 -18.29 0.53
C GLY A 87 -16.90 -18.97 0.39
N ILE A 88 -15.84 -18.20 0.56
CA ILE A 88 -14.47 -18.71 0.51
C ILE A 88 -14.11 -19.26 1.89
N SER A 89 -13.51 -20.45 1.94
CA SER A 89 -13.06 -21.03 3.21
C SER A 89 -11.91 -20.22 3.81
N LEU A 90 -11.87 -20.13 5.14
CA LEU A 90 -10.73 -19.49 5.86
C LEU A 90 -9.39 -20.12 5.51
N ARG A 91 -9.38 -21.45 5.27
CA ARG A 91 -8.18 -22.17 4.84
C ARG A 91 -7.66 -21.64 3.50
N ALA A 92 -8.52 -21.46 2.51
CA ALA A 92 -8.11 -20.91 1.21
C ALA A 92 -7.62 -19.47 1.34
N LEU A 93 -8.25 -18.64 2.19
CA LEU A 93 -7.81 -17.28 2.45
C LEU A 93 -6.44 -17.19 3.13
N SER A 94 -6.04 -18.23 3.90
CA SER A 94 -4.73 -18.31 4.57
C SER A 94 -3.61 -18.83 3.66
N GLU A 95 -3.93 -19.26 2.44
CA GLU A 95 -2.92 -19.71 1.47
C GLU A 95 -2.05 -18.55 0.99
N PRO A 96 -0.77 -18.82 0.60
CA PRO A 96 0.10 -17.79 0.04
C PRO A 96 -0.52 -17.18 -1.23
N ALA A 97 -0.47 -15.84 -1.33
CA ALA A 97 -0.95 -15.11 -2.50
C ALA A 97 -0.11 -15.38 -3.75
N THR A 98 1.14 -15.82 -3.58
CA THR A 98 2.08 -16.08 -4.69
C THR A 98 2.85 -17.39 -4.50
N LYS A 99 3.35 -17.92 -5.60
CA LYS A 99 4.27 -19.09 -5.61
C LYS A 99 5.52 -18.76 -6.43
N PRO A 100 6.73 -18.71 -5.84
CA PRO A 100 7.00 -18.85 -4.39
C PRO A 100 6.33 -17.75 -3.54
N PRO A 101 6.15 -18.00 -2.23
CA PRO A 101 5.60 -17.03 -1.30
C PRO A 101 6.46 -15.77 -1.21
N LEU A 102 5.84 -14.58 -1.24
CA LEU A 102 6.53 -13.30 -1.07
C LEU A 102 6.16 -12.67 0.29
N SER A 103 7.13 -11.97 0.88
CA SER A 103 6.94 -11.22 2.12
C SER A 103 6.34 -9.82 1.91
N VAL A 104 6.31 -9.33 0.67
CA VAL A 104 5.71 -8.05 0.29
C VAL A 104 5.14 -8.17 -1.11
N ILE A 105 3.98 -7.58 -1.34
CA ILE A 105 3.35 -7.45 -2.65
C ILE A 105 3.00 -5.98 -2.88
N THR A 106 3.42 -5.44 -4.00
CA THR A 106 3.07 -4.08 -4.45
C THR A 106 2.00 -4.17 -5.54
N ILE A 107 0.89 -3.50 -5.35
CA ILE A 107 -0.21 -3.48 -6.31
C ILE A 107 -0.31 -2.08 -6.90
N VAL A 108 -0.20 -1.99 -8.23
CA VAL A 108 -0.42 -0.77 -9.00
C VAL A 108 -1.79 -0.83 -9.64
N VAL A 109 -2.44 0.31 -9.71
CA VAL A 109 -3.80 0.44 -10.22
C VAL A 109 -3.82 1.51 -11.30
N ALA A 110 -4.52 1.28 -12.39
CA ALA A 110 -4.74 2.31 -13.40
C ALA A 110 -5.38 3.55 -12.75
N HIS A 111 -4.95 4.71 -13.17
CA HIS A 111 -5.46 6.01 -12.71
C HIS A 111 -5.19 6.35 -11.23
N LEU A 112 -4.53 5.48 -10.45
CA LEU A 112 -4.08 5.82 -9.10
C LEU A 112 -2.61 6.28 -9.15
N PRO A 113 -2.28 7.45 -8.60
CA PRO A 113 -0.89 7.95 -8.53
C PRO A 113 -0.07 7.24 -7.46
N TRP A 114 -0.69 6.37 -6.65
CA TRP A 114 -0.03 5.62 -5.60
C TRP A 114 -0.16 4.11 -5.79
N SER A 115 0.83 3.38 -5.34
CA SER A 115 0.79 1.92 -5.22
C SER A 115 0.22 1.49 -3.87
N ILE A 116 -0.31 0.28 -3.81
CA ILE A 116 -0.80 -0.36 -2.59
C ILE A 116 0.22 -1.42 -2.18
N ILE A 117 0.90 -1.19 -1.07
CA ILE A 117 1.86 -2.13 -0.51
C ILE A 117 1.13 -3.00 0.51
N VAL A 118 1.22 -4.32 0.33
CA VAL A 118 0.62 -5.34 1.19
C VAL A 118 1.72 -6.07 1.93
N HIS A 119 1.62 -6.08 3.26
CA HIS A 119 2.50 -6.81 4.17
C HIS A 119 1.78 -8.03 4.74
N PRO A 120 2.53 -9.08 5.13
CA PRO A 120 1.96 -10.28 5.70
C PRO A 120 1.44 -10.05 7.12
N SER A 121 0.24 -10.49 7.43
CA SER A 121 -0.29 -10.50 8.80
C SER A 121 0.36 -11.58 9.68
N ASN A 122 0.85 -12.66 9.06
CA ASN A 122 1.52 -13.77 9.74
C ASN A 122 3.04 -13.57 9.94
N GLY A 123 3.59 -12.43 9.49
CA GLY A 123 5.00 -12.06 9.60
C GLY A 123 5.95 -12.81 8.64
N THR A 124 5.47 -13.73 7.80
CA THR A 124 6.30 -14.56 6.91
C THR A 124 6.03 -14.32 5.44
N TYR A 125 4.80 -14.51 5.00
CA TYR A 125 4.41 -14.34 3.59
C TYR A 125 3.01 -13.74 3.47
N VAL A 126 2.78 -13.02 2.39
CA VAL A 126 1.49 -12.40 2.09
C VAL A 126 0.48 -13.48 1.70
N THR A 127 -0.67 -13.51 2.40
CA THR A 127 -1.78 -14.41 2.15
C THR A 127 -2.80 -13.80 1.20
N ILE A 128 -3.73 -14.61 0.70
CA ILE A 128 -4.88 -14.14 -0.09
C ILE A 128 -5.71 -13.14 0.72
N ALA A 129 -5.94 -13.43 2.01
CA ALA A 129 -6.65 -12.53 2.90
C ALA A 129 -5.95 -11.16 3.02
N ASP A 130 -4.62 -11.15 3.17
CA ASP A 130 -3.84 -9.91 3.29
C ASP A 130 -3.99 -9.03 2.04
N VAL A 131 -4.00 -9.64 0.84
CA VAL A 131 -4.19 -8.92 -0.42
C VAL A 131 -5.58 -8.28 -0.47
N LEU A 132 -6.63 -9.04 -0.20
CA LEU A 132 -8.01 -8.56 -0.28
C LEU A 132 -8.29 -7.48 0.77
N GLU A 133 -7.83 -7.69 2.00
CA GLU A 133 -7.95 -6.71 3.09
C GLU A 133 -7.10 -5.46 2.83
N GLY A 134 -5.89 -5.64 2.31
CA GLY A 134 -5.00 -4.55 1.93
C GLY A 134 -5.62 -3.65 0.86
N LEU A 135 -6.20 -4.24 -0.19
CA LEU A 135 -6.94 -3.51 -1.22
C LEU A 135 -8.11 -2.72 -0.59
N TYR A 136 -8.94 -3.39 0.19
CA TYR A 136 -10.10 -2.77 0.83
C TYR A 136 -9.72 -1.58 1.70
N ARG A 137 -8.76 -1.75 2.63
CA ARG A 137 -8.32 -0.69 3.54
C ARG A 137 -7.72 0.49 2.81
N LYS A 138 -6.82 0.24 1.85
CA LYS A 138 -6.13 1.30 1.12
C LYS A 138 -7.07 2.07 0.19
N LEU A 139 -8.00 1.39 -0.46
CA LEU A 139 -9.00 2.04 -1.31
C LEU A 139 -10.04 2.85 -0.51
N ARG A 140 -10.25 2.55 0.75
CA ARG A 140 -11.13 3.35 1.64
C ARG A 140 -10.46 4.57 2.26
N THR A 141 -9.18 4.77 2.06
CA THR A 141 -8.47 5.97 2.53
C THR A 141 -9.05 7.21 1.85
N ASN A 142 -9.34 8.25 2.63
CA ASN A 142 -9.75 9.55 2.10
C ASN A 142 -8.59 10.18 1.33
N ILE A 143 -8.90 10.94 0.30
CA ILE A 143 -7.93 11.71 -0.46
C ILE A 143 -7.85 13.14 0.06
N SER A 144 -6.71 13.79 -0.15
CA SER A 144 -6.56 15.22 0.07
C SER A 144 -7.08 16.03 -1.12
N ALA A 145 -7.39 17.32 -0.89
CA ALA A 145 -7.74 18.22 -1.97
C ALA A 145 -6.62 18.31 -3.03
N GLN A 146 -5.36 18.25 -2.60
CA GLN A 146 -4.20 18.28 -3.49
C GLN A 146 -4.17 17.05 -4.41
N GLU A 147 -4.42 15.83 -3.88
CA GLU A 147 -4.50 14.61 -4.68
C GLU A 147 -5.66 14.67 -5.70
N PHE A 148 -6.79 15.26 -5.32
CA PHE A 148 -7.92 15.46 -6.22
C PHE A 148 -7.59 16.42 -7.36
N HIS A 149 -6.96 17.56 -7.06
CA HIS A 149 -6.56 18.55 -8.09
C HIS A 149 -5.37 18.11 -8.94
N ALA A 150 -4.64 17.06 -8.53
CA ALA A 150 -3.57 16.46 -9.32
C ALA A 150 -4.09 15.56 -10.46
N LEU A 151 -5.42 15.33 -10.55
CA LEU A 151 -6.01 14.61 -11.67
C LEU A 151 -5.73 15.33 -12.99
N PRO A 152 -5.35 14.60 -14.06
CA PRO A 152 -4.83 15.20 -15.30
C PRO A 152 -5.88 15.99 -16.08
N THR A 153 -7.15 15.64 -15.96
CA THR A 153 -8.23 16.30 -16.72
C THR A 153 -9.46 16.61 -15.87
N GLU A 154 -10.19 17.68 -16.23
CA GLU A 154 -11.50 17.95 -15.65
C GLU A 154 -12.50 16.81 -15.86
N LYS A 155 -12.38 16.08 -16.96
CA LYS A 155 -13.22 14.92 -17.24
C LYS A 155 -13.02 13.84 -16.17
N ASP A 156 -11.77 13.61 -15.75
CA ASP A 156 -11.46 12.64 -14.70
C ASP A 156 -11.96 13.12 -13.34
N MET A 157 -11.82 14.41 -13.03
CA MET A 157 -12.40 14.99 -11.80
C MET A 157 -13.92 14.79 -11.75
N ARG A 158 -14.63 15.03 -12.86
CA ARG A 158 -16.09 14.81 -12.94
C ARG A 158 -16.43 13.32 -12.76
N ARG A 159 -15.64 12.40 -13.35
CA ARG A 159 -15.87 10.96 -13.20
C ARG A 159 -15.65 10.49 -11.76
N VAL A 160 -14.60 10.97 -11.10
CA VAL A 160 -14.33 10.68 -9.67
C VAL A 160 -15.47 11.23 -8.79
N THR A 161 -15.91 12.46 -9.05
CA THR A 161 -17.06 13.06 -8.34
C THR A 161 -18.33 12.24 -8.54
N ALA A 162 -18.62 11.82 -9.78
CA ALA A 162 -19.78 10.98 -10.07
C ALA A 162 -19.71 9.61 -9.36
N ALA A 163 -18.53 9.00 -9.31
CA ALA A 163 -18.30 7.74 -8.58
C ALA A 163 -18.56 7.90 -7.07
N TYR A 164 -18.04 8.99 -6.48
CA TYR A 164 -18.30 9.36 -5.09
C TYR A 164 -19.79 9.54 -4.81
N GLU A 165 -20.51 10.29 -5.65
CA GLU A 165 -21.95 10.50 -5.52
C GLU A 165 -22.73 9.20 -5.63
N GLN A 166 -22.37 8.36 -6.59
CA GLN A 166 -22.99 7.05 -6.75
C GLN A 166 -22.77 6.16 -5.52
N ARG A 167 -21.58 6.21 -4.89
CA ARG A 167 -21.24 5.44 -3.72
C ARG A 167 -22.13 5.77 -2.52
N TYR A 168 -22.27 7.03 -2.15
CA TYR A 168 -23.13 7.38 -0.99
C TYR A 168 -24.62 7.25 -1.29
N ARG A 169 -25.06 7.46 -2.55
CA ARG A 169 -26.47 7.27 -2.95
C ARG A 169 -26.92 5.81 -2.95
N ARG A 170 -26.00 4.84 -3.01
CA ARG A 170 -26.34 3.41 -2.89
C ARG A 170 -26.77 2.99 -1.48
N LEU A 171 -26.45 3.81 -0.47
CA LEU A 171 -26.84 3.55 0.91
C LEU A 171 -28.30 3.87 1.12
N ARG A 172 -29.04 2.92 1.70
CA ARG A 172 -30.51 3.08 1.89
C ARG A 172 -30.86 3.86 3.15
N GLY A 173 -29.95 3.93 4.14
CA GLY A 173 -30.16 4.67 5.39
C GLY A 173 -29.79 6.14 5.21
N SER A 174 -30.69 7.06 5.55
CA SER A 174 -30.41 8.51 5.50
C SER A 174 -29.17 8.89 6.31
N ARG A 175 -29.04 8.36 7.52
CA ARG A 175 -27.87 8.60 8.39
C ARG A 175 -26.57 8.06 7.80
N GLU A 176 -26.60 6.84 7.28
CA GLU A 176 -25.43 6.23 6.64
C GLU A 176 -25.01 6.98 5.39
N CYS A 177 -25.98 7.46 4.61
CA CYS A 177 -25.74 8.30 3.43
C CYS A 177 -25.06 9.61 3.81
N GLU A 178 -25.55 10.30 4.85
CA GLU A 178 -24.96 11.56 5.34
C GLU A 178 -23.57 11.34 5.92
N ASP A 179 -23.36 10.28 6.69
CA ASP A 179 -22.05 9.94 7.25
C ASP A 179 -21.03 9.64 6.14
N GLU A 180 -21.45 8.89 5.12
CA GLU A 180 -20.57 8.58 3.99
C GLU A 180 -20.29 9.83 3.13
N LYS A 181 -21.27 10.70 2.95
CA LYS A 181 -21.11 12.01 2.30
C LYS A 181 -20.14 12.92 3.07
N ARG A 182 -20.23 12.94 4.40
CA ARG A 182 -19.33 13.72 5.25
C ARG A 182 -17.87 13.25 5.18
N ARG A 183 -17.66 11.94 5.00
CA ARG A 183 -16.31 11.35 4.84
C ARG A 183 -15.62 11.77 3.55
N GLY A 184 -16.34 12.27 2.55
CA GLY A 184 -15.78 12.80 1.32
C GLY A 184 -15.30 11.74 0.32
N VAL A 185 -14.49 12.19 -0.63
CA VAL A 185 -13.95 11.36 -1.71
C VAL A 185 -12.87 10.43 -1.17
N ARG A 186 -12.89 9.17 -1.62
CA ARG A 186 -11.93 8.13 -1.25
C ARG A 186 -11.16 7.63 -2.46
N ARG A 187 -10.07 6.93 -2.23
CA ARG A 187 -9.25 6.34 -3.29
C ARG A 187 -10.02 5.40 -4.21
N VAL A 188 -11.03 4.69 -3.69
CA VAL A 188 -11.89 3.82 -4.50
C VAL A 188 -12.68 4.59 -5.56
N ASP A 189 -12.99 5.87 -5.34
CA ASP A 189 -13.72 6.69 -6.31
C ASP A 189 -12.87 7.00 -7.55
N PHE A 190 -11.54 6.94 -7.44
CA PHE A 190 -10.62 7.07 -8.57
C PHE A 190 -10.68 5.88 -9.54
N LEU A 191 -11.29 4.77 -9.15
CA LEU A 191 -11.61 3.69 -10.08
C LEU A 191 -12.75 4.06 -11.05
N MET A 192 -13.36 5.24 -10.87
CA MET A 192 -14.34 5.85 -11.79
C MET A 192 -15.51 4.91 -12.14
N GLY A 193 -15.95 4.10 -11.18
CA GLY A 193 -17.03 3.14 -11.34
C GLY A 193 -16.58 1.72 -11.70
N HIS A 194 -15.31 1.51 -12.07
CA HIS A 194 -14.75 0.17 -12.33
C HIS A 194 -14.37 -0.50 -11.01
N THR A 195 -15.36 -0.90 -10.23
CA THR A 195 -15.15 -1.39 -8.85
C THR A 195 -15.13 -2.91 -8.71
N ARG A 196 -15.44 -3.64 -9.79
CA ARG A 196 -15.41 -5.10 -9.77
C ARG A 196 -13.98 -5.61 -9.92
N PHE A 197 -13.55 -6.43 -9.00
CA PHE A 197 -12.25 -7.09 -9.04
C PHE A 197 -12.17 -8.13 -10.17
N MET A 198 -11.21 -7.99 -11.05
CA MET A 198 -10.95 -8.91 -12.17
C MET A 198 -9.64 -9.68 -12.02
N GLY A 199 -8.96 -9.52 -10.87
CA GLY A 199 -7.71 -10.20 -10.55
C GLY A 199 -6.47 -9.33 -10.74
N LEU A 200 -5.33 -9.94 -10.45
CA LEU A 200 -4.01 -9.33 -10.50
C LEU A 200 -3.20 -9.95 -11.65
N SER A 201 -2.60 -9.11 -12.49
CA SER A 201 -1.70 -9.53 -13.56
C SER A 201 -0.26 -9.11 -13.27
N SER A 202 0.72 -9.87 -13.77
CA SER A 202 2.14 -9.54 -13.63
C SER A 202 2.47 -8.26 -14.38
N THR A 203 3.46 -7.52 -13.87
CA THR A 203 4.02 -6.34 -14.54
C THR A 203 5.47 -6.62 -14.94
N SER A 204 6.00 -5.80 -15.84
CA SER A 204 7.44 -5.80 -16.16
C SER A 204 8.29 -5.07 -15.11
N SER A 205 7.65 -4.38 -14.16
CA SER A 205 8.32 -3.49 -13.20
C SER A 205 9.01 -4.22 -12.04
N GLY A 206 8.67 -5.50 -11.81
CA GLY A 206 9.26 -6.29 -10.72
C GLY A 206 8.49 -7.57 -10.45
N ARG A 207 9.13 -8.49 -9.70
CA ARG A 207 8.52 -9.78 -9.35
C ARG A 207 7.43 -9.68 -8.29
N ASP A 208 7.49 -8.64 -7.49
CA ASP A 208 6.58 -8.32 -6.39
C ASP A 208 5.53 -7.27 -6.79
N VAL A 209 5.59 -6.75 -8.04
CA VAL A 209 4.70 -5.72 -8.56
C VAL A 209 3.62 -6.32 -9.45
N TRP A 210 2.37 -6.05 -9.09
CA TRP A 210 1.20 -6.61 -9.76
C TRP A 210 0.23 -5.50 -10.16
N PHE A 211 -0.41 -5.67 -11.30
CA PHE A 211 -1.41 -4.73 -11.79
C PHE A 211 -2.82 -5.20 -11.41
N LEU A 212 -3.61 -4.32 -10.79
CA LEU A 212 -5.01 -4.58 -10.47
C LEU A 212 -5.89 -4.36 -11.69
N ASN A 213 -6.57 -5.41 -12.11
CA ASN A 213 -7.56 -5.34 -13.17
C ASN A 213 -8.95 -5.14 -12.57
N THR A 214 -9.72 -4.21 -13.12
CA THR A 214 -11.07 -3.86 -12.68
C THR A 214 -12.01 -3.62 -13.85
N THR A 215 -13.31 -3.77 -13.63
CA THR A 215 -14.35 -3.47 -14.62
C THR A 215 -15.59 -2.87 -13.95
#